data_3413d4b567dbab6d3a62874002f42c4c
#
_entry.id   3413d4b567dbab6d3a62874002f42c4c
#
_cell.length_a   1.000
_cell.length_b   1.000
_cell.length_c   1.000
_cell.angle_alpha   90.00
_cell.angle_beta   90.00
_cell.angle_gamma   90.00
#
_symmetry.space_group_name_H-M   'P 1'
#
loop_
_entity.id
_entity.type
_entity.pdbx_description
1 polymer ?
#
loop_
_entity_poly.entity_id
_entity_poly.type
_entity_poly.pdbx_seq_one_letter_code
_entity_poly.pdbx_strand_id
1 'polypeptide(L)'
;MSPALLAEDALVFGLRMNSGVDLAPWRARAPELPWSEVDALLLELEATGRVTRSGHAVRLTPAGRLVADAIGAELLTAFASEEVAA
;
A
#
# COMPACT_ATOMS: atom_id res chain seq x y z
N MET A 1 6.07 -2.70 18.65
CA MET A 1 5.65 -2.95 17.25
C MET A 1 6.77 -2.58 16.30
N SER A 2 7.05 -3.42 15.32
CA SER A 2 8.15 -3.17 14.38
C SER A 2 7.77 -2.07 13.39
N PRO A 3 8.77 -1.36 12.82
CA PRO A 3 8.49 -0.39 11.76
C PRO A 3 7.76 -0.99 10.57
N ALA A 4 8.03 -2.26 10.25
CA ALA A 4 7.37 -2.95 9.15
C ALA A 4 5.86 -3.09 9.39
N LEU A 5 5.46 -3.50 10.60
CA LEU A 5 4.04 -3.62 10.94
C LEU A 5 3.35 -2.26 10.95
N LEU A 6 4.04 -1.23 11.44
CA LEU A 6 3.50 0.13 11.41
C LEU A 6 3.28 0.61 9.98
N ALA A 7 4.21 0.30 9.08
CA ALA A 7 4.08 0.69 7.68
C ALA A 7 2.90 -0.02 7.00
N GLU A 8 2.73 -1.33 7.25
CA GLU A 8 1.60 -2.08 6.72
C GLU A 8 0.27 -1.48 7.18
N ASP A 9 0.15 -1.25 8.48
CA ASP A 9 -1.07 -0.68 9.05
C ASP A 9 -1.32 0.73 8.50
N ALA A 10 -0.28 1.55 8.43
CA ALA A 10 -0.42 2.91 7.92
C ALA A 10 -0.89 2.93 6.47
N LEU A 11 -0.37 2.03 5.63
CA LEU A 11 -0.79 1.96 4.24
C LEU A 11 -2.24 1.51 4.12
N VAL A 12 -2.62 0.45 4.82
CA VAL A 12 -3.99 -0.09 4.74
C VAL A 12 -5.00 0.94 5.26
N PHE A 13 -4.74 1.53 6.43
CA PHE A 13 -5.63 2.56 6.98
C PHE A 13 -5.60 3.84 6.16
N GLY A 14 -4.41 4.27 5.74
CA GLY A 14 -4.25 5.51 4.98
C GLY A 14 -5.01 5.49 3.67
N LEU A 15 -5.06 4.34 3.00
CA LEU A 15 -5.82 4.23 1.75
C LEU A 15 -7.32 4.42 1.96
N ARG A 16 -7.85 4.13 3.14
CA ARG A 16 -9.27 4.32 3.45
C ARG A 16 -9.61 5.76 3.73
N MET A 17 -8.61 6.61 4.00
CA MET A 17 -8.82 8.04 4.26
C MET A 17 -8.99 8.79 2.93
N ASN A 18 -9.80 9.85 2.95
CA ASN A 18 -10.01 10.67 1.77
C ASN A 18 -8.73 11.30 1.24
N SER A 19 -7.79 11.62 2.12
CA SER A 19 -6.51 12.23 1.75
C SER A 19 -5.48 11.21 1.28
N GLY A 20 -5.72 9.90 1.50
CA GLY A 20 -4.77 8.86 1.13
C GLY A 20 -3.60 8.77 2.09
N VAL A 21 -2.50 8.21 1.62
CA VAL A 21 -1.30 8.00 2.41
C VAL A 21 -0.06 8.42 1.63
N ASP A 22 0.89 9.05 2.32
CA ASP A 22 2.20 9.37 1.77
C ASP A 22 3.16 8.25 2.19
N LEU A 23 3.74 7.57 1.21
CA LEU A 23 4.62 6.42 1.45
C LEU A 23 6.06 6.81 1.75
N ALA A 24 6.47 8.05 1.44
CA ALA A 24 7.86 8.47 1.58
C ALA A 24 8.44 8.22 2.98
N PRO A 25 7.77 8.65 4.08
CA PRO A 25 8.33 8.41 5.42
C PRO A 25 8.38 6.91 5.77
N TRP A 26 7.43 6.11 5.26
CA TRP A 26 7.41 4.68 5.55
C TRP A 26 8.49 3.92 4.80
N ARG A 27 8.80 4.31 3.56
CA ARG A 27 9.93 3.74 2.81
C ARG A 27 11.24 4.02 3.52
N ALA A 28 11.40 5.21 4.10
CA ALA A 28 12.60 5.58 4.83
C ALA A 28 12.73 4.80 6.14
N ARG A 29 11.61 4.54 6.82
CA ARG A 29 11.62 3.83 8.13
C ARG A 29 11.74 2.33 7.99
N ALA A 30 11.21 1.77 6.92
CA ALA A 30 11.14 0.32 6.73
C ALA A 30 11.62 -0.05 5.32
N PRO A 31 12.89 0.25 4.98
CA PRO A 31 13.40 -0.03 3.64
C PRO A 31 13.48 -1.52 3.34
N GLU A 32 13.47 -2.39 4.36
CA GLU A 32 13.52 -3.83 4.21
C GLU A 32 12.21 -4.46 3.72
N LEU A 33 11.12 -3.69 3.70
CA LEU A 33 9.86 -4.21 3.17
C LEU A 33 9.93 -4.41 1.66
N PRO A 34 9.08 -5.30 1.10
CA PRO A 34 9.11 -5.59 -0.35
C PRO A 34 8.43 -4.48 -1.16
N TRP A 35 9.02 -3.29 -1.15
CA TRP A 35 8.45 -2.13 -1.83
C TRP A 35 8.30 -2.31 -3.32
N SER A 36 9.18 -3.11 -3.95
CA SER A 36 9.06 -3.37 -5.38
C SER A 36 7.77 -4.11 -5.71
N GLU A 37 7.37 -5.06 -4.87
CA GLU A 37 6.11 -5.78 -5.04
C GLU A 37 4.92 -4.90 -4.74
N VAL A 38 5.02 -4.07 -3.70
CA VAL A 38 3.98 -3.11 -3.36
C VAL A 38 3.80 -2.11 -4.50
N ASP A 39 4.89 -1.61 -5.07
CA ASP A 39 4.84 -0.67 -6.19
C ASP A 39 4.21 -1.31 -7.44
N ALA A 40 4.53 -2.58 -7.71
CA ALA A 40 3.94 -3.29 -8.84
C ALA A 40 2.42 -3.43 -8.66
N LEU A 41 1.97 -3.75 -7.45
CA LEU A 41 0.55 -3.84 -7.14
C LEU A 41 -0.13 -2.48 -7.28
N LEU A 42 0.49 -1.43 -6.74
CA LEU A 42 -0.07 -0.07 -6.84
C LEU A 42 -0.16 0.39 -8.29
N LEU A 43 0.83 0.05 -9.11
CA LEU A 43 0.80 0.38 -10.53
C LEU A 43 -0.38 -0.32 -11.23
N GLU A 44 -0.61 -1.58 -10.91
CA GLU A 44 -1.74 -2.33 -11.46
C GLU A 44 -3.07 -1.71 -11.01
N LEU A 45 -3.19 -1.35 -9.74
CA LEU A 45 -4.38 -0.72 -9.21
C LEU A 45 -4.63 0.65 -9.84
N GLU A 46 -3.57 1.39 -10.12
CA GLU A 46 -3.66 2.67 -10.82
C GLU A 46 -4.14 2.46 -12.26
N ALA A 47 -3.60 1.46 -12.93
CA ALA A 47 -3.98 1.15 -14.30
C ALA A 47 -5.45 0.74 -14.42
N THR A 48 -6.00 0.11 -13.39
CA THR A 48 -7.42 -0.30 -13.36
C THR A 48 -8.33 0.78 -12.78
N GLY A 49 -7.79 1.96 -12.43
CA GLY A 49 -8.58 3.09 -11.96
C GLY A 49 -9.03 2.98 -10.51
N ARG A 50 -8.41 2.12 -9.71
CA ARG A 50 -8.76 1.91 -8.30
C ARG A 50 -8.01 2.82 -7.34
N VAL A 51 -6.81 3.27 -7.72
CA VAL A 51 -6.05 4.23 -6.95
C VAL A 51 -5.53 5.33 -7.85
N THR A 52 -5.20 6.49 -7.26
CA THR A 52 -4.46 7.55 -7.92
C THR A 52 -3.15 7.74 -7.15
N ARG A 53 -2.09 8.09 -7.87
CA ARG A 53 -0.77 8.31 -7.29
C ARG A 53 -0.26 9.68 -7.71
N SER A 54 0.40 10.35 -6.75
CA SER A 54 1.07 11.63 -7.01
C SER A 54 2.37 11.62 -6.21
N GLY A 55 3.51 11.43 -6.90
CA GLY A 55 4.78 11.23 -6.22
C GLY A 55 4.72 9.97 -5.34
N HIS A 56 4.87 10.15 -4.02
CA HIS A 56 4.78 9.05 -3.06
C HIS A 56 3.40 8.92 -2.43
N ALA A 57 2.46 9.81 -2.77
CA ALA A 57 1.12 9.75 -2.22
C ALA A 57 0.22 8.83 -3.02
N VAL A 58 -0.59 8.03 -2.31
CA VAL A 58 -1.53 7.07 -2.91
C VAL A 58 -2.90 7.27 -2.27
N ARG A 59 -3.94 7.25 -3.09
CA ARG A 59 -5.31 7.44 -2.62
C ARG A 59 -6.25 6.55 -3.42
N LEU A 60 -7.26 6.01 -2.74
CA LEU A 60 -8.32 5.25 -3.42
C LEU A 60 -9.21 6.19 -4.24
N THR A 61 -9.58 5.74 -5.44
CA THR A 61 -10.65 6.36 -6.22
C THR A 61 -12.01 5.88 -5.66
N PRO A 62 -13.14 6.48 -6.09
CA PRO A 62 -14.45 5.93 -5.73
C PRO A 62 -14.60 4.45 -6.10
N ALA A 63 -14.08 4.04 -7.26
CA ALA A 63 -14.11 2.64 -7.67
C ALA A 63 -13.26 1.77 -6.73
N GLY A 64 -12.09 2.28 -6.31
CA GLY A 64 -11.23 1.58 -5.36
C GLY A 64 -11.88 1.40 -4.00
N ARG A 65 -12.68 2.36 -3.55
CA ARG A 65 -13.38 2.28 -2.26
C ARG A 65 -14.37 1.13 -2.21
N LEU A 66 -14.99 0.81 -3.34
CA LEU A 66 -15.94 -0.30 -3.42
C LEU A 66 -15.27 -1.65 -3.18
N VAL A 67 -13.97 -1.74 -3.41
CA VAL A 67 -13.19 -2.97 -3.25
C VAL A 67 -12.04 -2.78 -2.25
N ALA A 68 -12.18 -1.83 -1.32
CA ALA A 68 -11.12 -1.48 -0.39
C ALA A 68 -10.63 -2.68 0.44
N ASP A 69 -11.55 -3.54 0.88
CA ASP A 69 -11.17 -4.71 1.66
C ASP A 69 -10.32 -5.69 0.83
N ALA A 70 -10.67 -5.88 -0.44
CA ALA A 70 -9.88 -6.72 -1.34
C ALA A 70 -8.50 -6.12 -1.59
N ILE A 71 -8.42 -4.81 -1.79
CA ILE A 71 -7.15 -4.10 -1.97
C ILE A 71 -6.29 -4.25 -0.73
N GLY A 72 -6.87 -4.07 0.46
CA GLY A 72 -6.15 -4.24 1.71
C GLY A 72 -5.58 -5.65 1.85
N ALA A 73 -6.36 -6.68 1.50
CA ALA A 73 -5.91 -8.05 1.54
C ALA A 73 -4.76 -8.30 0.56
N GLU A 74 -4.83 -7.74 -0.64
CA GLU A 74 -3.76 -7.87 -1.63
C GLU A 74 -2.47 -7.20 -1.16
N LEU A 75 -2.57 -6.03 -0.53
CA LEU A 75 -1.42 -5.32 0.03
C LEU A 75 -0.78 -6.12 1.16
N LEU A 76 -1.57 -6.70 2.05
CA LEU A 76 -1.05 -7.53 3.13
C LEU A 76 -0.33 -8.76 2.58
N THR A 77 -0.87 -9.35 1.51
CA THR A 77 -0.21 -10.46 0.84
C THR A 77 1.13 -10.04 0.24
N ALA A 78 1.20 -8.86 -0.39
CA ALA A 78 2.45 -8.34 -0.95
C ALA A 78 3.49 -8.12 0.14
N PHE A 79 3.10 -7.54 1.28
CA PHE A 79 4.02 -7.36 2.40
C PHE A 79 4.49 -8.71 2.98
N ALA A 80 3.60 -9.68 3.05
CA ALA A 80 3.92 -11.00 3.61
C ALA A 80 4.85 -11.83 2.71
N SER A 81 4.94 -11.52 1.43
CA SER A 81 5.76 -12.28 0.49
C SER A 81 7.24 -12.33 0.90
N GLU A 82 7.74 -11.24 1.50
CA GLU A 82 9.11 -11.19 1.99
C GLU A 82 9.31 -12.12 3.17
N GLU A 83 8.32 -12.21 4.06
CA GLU A 83 8.37 -13.09 5.23
C GLU A 83 8.34 -14.56 4.80
N VAL A 84 7.53 -14.87 3.78
CA VAL A 84 7.43 -16.24 3.27
C VAL A 84 8.74 -16.66 2.61
N ALA A 85 9.41 -15.74 1.93
CA ALA A 85 10.69 -16.02 1.28
C ALA A 85 11.82 -16.26 2.26
N ALA A 86 11.70 -15.74 3.46
CA ALA A 86 12.69 -15.91 4.49
C ALA A 86 12.55 -17.27 5.17
#